data_6e4737f007a5858c35612ddaa6af026a
#
_entry.id   6e4737f007a5858c35612ddaa6af026a
#
_cell.length_a   1.000
_cell.length_b   1.000
_cell.length_c   1.000
_cell.angle_alpha   90.00
_cell.angle_beta   90.00
_cell.angle_gamma   90.00
#
_symmetry.space_group_name_H-M   'P 1'
#
loop_
_entity.id
_entity.type
_entity.pdbx_description
1 polymer ?
#
loop_
_entity_poly.entity_id
_entity_poly.type
_entity_poly.pdbx_seq_one_letter_code
_entity_poly.pdbx_strand_id
1 'polypeptide(L)'
;MRKVILVHGFWHGSWCWSLVAEQLTGRGVQSVAVDMDGHGLKNQSSRSRWGRPFDPAAFATEPSPVAGVTASSAAETLVGQLKAIGGGEACVVVAHSMGGVVATAAAELAPELFAHLVYVTAFAPVSGLPAGAYIASRENDGSMVPGLLSADPTVIGALRIDTGDKGRHPAIREAFYGDVDEDTATAAIALLGPDAPAGVPAESFTVTRGRYGAIPHTYVTCAKDNTIPINLQRRFITEIDAISHTPTTVVELDSSHSPFLSQPAPLAAAIAEACR
;
A
#
# COMPACT_ATOMS: atom_id res chain seq x y z
N MET A 1 -18.25 -18.11 -0.17
CA MET A 1 -17.88 -16.67 -0.05
C MET A 1 -16.42 -16.57 -0.48
N ARG A 2 -16.08 -15.55 -1.28
CA ARG A 2 -14.73 -15.37 -1.82
C ARG A 2 -13.76 -15.02 -0.71
N LYS A 3 -12.50 -15.50 -0.80
CA LYS A 3 -11.44 -15.13 0.14
C LYS A 3 -10.98 -13.69 -0.14
N VAL A 4 -10.62 -12.96 0.90
CA VAL A 4 -10.08 -11.61 0.83
C VAL A 4 -8.57 -11.67 1.08
N ILE A 5 -7.79 -11.07 0.18
CA ILE A 5 -6.35 -10.93 0.33
C ILE A 5 -6.05 -9.45 0.61
N LEU A 6 -5.38 -9.18 1.73
CA LEU A 6 -5.10 -7.85 2.24
C LEU A 6 -3.63 -7.51 1.99
N VAL A 7 -3.37 -6.52 1.12
CA VAL A 7 -2.05 -6.06 0.69
C VAL A 7 -1.77 -4.69 1.30
N HIS A 8 -0.72 -4.60 2.10
CA HIS A 8 -0.34 -3.36 2.79
C HIS A 8 0.41 -2.37 1.88
N GLY A 9 0.62 -1.14 2.35
CA GLY A 9 1.44 -0.11 1.74
C GLY A 9 2.91 -0.17 2.13
N PHE A 10 3.71 0.82 1.69
CA PHE A 10 5.12 0.93 2.03
C PHE A 10 5.34 1.05 3.54
N TRP A 11 6.49 0.58 4.00
CA TRP A 11 6.96 0.50 5.38
C TRP A 11 6.13 -0.38 6.32
N HIS A 12 4.89 -0.71 5.95
CA HIS A 12 3.99 -1.57 6.72
C HIS A 12 4.30 -3.06 6.51
N GLY A 13 3.48 -3.91 7.08
CA GLY A 13 3.45 -5.36 6.91
C GLY A 13 2.03 -5.87 7.11
N SER A 14 1.85 -7.17 6.96
CA SER A 14 0.56 -7.84 7.14
C SER A 14 -0.12 -7.52 8.48
N TRP A 15 0.65 -7.18 9.50
CA TRP A 15 0.19 -6.81 10.84
C TRP A 15 -0.80 -5.65 10.86
N CYS A 16 -0.70 -4.71 9.92
CA CYS A 16 -1.54 -3.51 9.91
C CYS A 16 -3.03 -3.83 9.69
N TRP A 17 -3.33 -4.99 9.13
CA TRP A 17 -4.67 -5.43 8.84
C TRP A 17 -5.37 -6.19 9.98
N SER A 18 -4.73 -6.40 11.14
CA SER A 18 -5.25 -7.25 12.22
C SER A 18 -6.66 -6.87 12.66
N LEU A 19 -6.90 -5.56 12.92
CA LEU A 19 -8.21 -5.07 13.34
C LEU A 19 -9.29 -5.23 12.26
N VAL A 20 -8.93 -5.03 11.00
CA VAL A 20 -9.85 -5.26 9.86
C VAL A 20 -10.15 -6.74 9.69
N ALA A 21 -9.17 -7.62 9.84
CA ALA A 21 -9.35 -9.06 9.75
C ALA A 21 -10.31 -9.59 10.84
N GLU A 22 -10.23 -9.06 12.06
CA GLU A 22 -11.19 -9.35 13.13
C GLU A 22 -12.62 -8.96 12.72
N GLN A 23 -12.79 -7.74 12.17
CA GLN A 23 -14.08 -7.24 11.72
C GLN A 23 -14.65 -8.03 10.53
N LEU A 24 -13.81 -8.46 9.60
CA LEU A 24 -14.19 -9.32 8.47
C LEU A 24 -14.61 -10.71 8.97
N THR A 25 -13.86 -11.29 9.92
CA THR A 25 -14.20 -12.58 10.54
C THR A 25 -15.56 -12.51 11.23
N GLY A 26 -15.84 -11.43 11.97
CA GLY A 26 -17.15 -11.20 12.59
C GLY A 26 -18.31 -11.12 11.59
N ARG A 27 -18.03 -10.84 10.32
CA ARG A 27 -18.98 -10.84 9.20
C ARG A 27 -19.01 -12.14 8.41
N GLY A 28 -18.27 -13.16 8.84
CA GLY A 28 -18.15 -14.44 8.16
C GLY A 28 -17.27 -14.38 6.89
N VAL A 29 -16.47 -13.34 6.71
CA VAL A 29 -15.55 -13.17 5.57
C VAL A 29 -14.17 -13.69 5.94
N GLN A 30 -13.67 -14.66 5.20
CA GLN A 30 -12.29 -15.16 5.35
C GLN A 30 -11.31 -14.19 4.72
N SER A 31 -10.30 -13.75 5.47
CA SER A 31 -9.25 -12.87 4.98
C SER A 31 -7.86 -13.36 5.37
N VAL A 32 -6.88 -13.06 4.50
CA VAL A 32 -5.46 -13.33 4.72
C VAL A 32 -4.69 -12.05 4.38
N ALA A 33 -3.96 -11.52 5.34
CA ALA A 33 -3.01 -10.44 5.10
C ALA A 33 -1.67 -11.03 4.65
N VAL A 34 -1.08 -10.46 3.60
CA VAL A 34 0.19 -10.91 3.03
C VAL A 34 1.26 -9.85 3.16
N ASP A 35 2.52 -10.27 3.33
CA ASP A 35 3.67 -9.37 3.25
C ASP A 35 4.14 -9.25 1.79
N MET A 36 4.32 -8.00 1.33
CA MET A 36 5.00 -7.72 0.07
C MET A 36 6.51 -7.89 0.21
N ASP A 37 7.19 -8.10 -0.92
CA ASP A 37 8.65 -8.20 -0.94
C ASP A 37 9.30 -6.96 -0.33
N GLY A 38 10.29 -7.16 0.51
CA GLY A 38 10.97 -6.10 1.25
C GLY A 38 10.24 -5.55 2.48
N HIS A 39 9.10 -6.13 2.88
CA HIS A 39 8.27 -5.65 3.98
C HIS A 39 7.86 -6.77 4.94
N GLY A 40 7.38 -6.40 6.13
CA GLY A 40 6.93 -7.34 7.15
C GLY A 40 7.99 -8.39 7.48
N LEU A 41 7.63 -9.67 7.44
CA LEU A 41 8.57 -10.78 7.66
C LEU A 41 9.50 -11.05 6.46
N LYS A 42 9.27 -10.42 5.30
CA LYS A 42 10.17 -10.44 4.14
C LYS A 42 11.11 -9.24 4.12
N ASN A 43 11.10 -8.41 5.16
CA ASN A 43 11.99 -7.25 5.28
C ASN A 43 13.44 -7.71 5.50
N GLN A 44 14.35 -7.07 4.76
CA GLN A 44 15.79 -7.17 4.97
C GLN A 44 16.30 -5.80 5.39
N SER A 45 16.62 -5.64 6.67
CA SER A 45 17.10 -4.35 7.19
C SER A 45 18.58 -4.14 6.88
N SER A 46 18.94 -2.88 6.58
CA SER A 46 20.33 -2.45 6.52
C SER A 46 21.05 -2.68 7.85
N ARG A 47 22.35 -3.00 7.81
CA ARG A 47 23.16 -3.29 9.02
C ARG A 47 23.31 -2.06 9.91
N SER A 48 23.45 -0.87 9.31
CA SER A 48 23.57 0.40 10.01
C SER A 48 22.40 0.70 10.95
N ARG A 49 21.19 0.22 10.65
CA ARG A 49 20.03 0.34 11.55
C ARG A 49 20.30 -0.22 12.95
N TRP A 50 21.05 -1.30 13.01
CA TRP A 50 21.32 -2.05 14.26
C TRP A 50 22.67 -1.72 14.88
N GLY A 51 23.51 -0.91 14.22
CA GLY A 51 24.79 -0.47 14.72
C GLY A 51 24.66 0.25 16.08
N ARG A 52 25.62 -0.01 16.99
CA ARG A 52 25.71 0.73 18.28
C ARG A 52 27.15 1.14 18.52
N PRO A 53 27.46 2.44 18.72
CA PRO A 53 26.50 3.56 18.65
C PRO A 53 25.87 3.71 17.27
N PHE A 54 24.67 4.29 17.18
CA PHE A 54 24.00 4.54 15.91
C PHE A 54 24.78 5.60 15.11
N ASP A 55 25.02 5.31 13.84
CA ASP A 55 25.69 6.22 12.90
C ASP A 55 24.66 6.70 11.84
N PRO A 56 24.15 7.95 11.95
CA PRO A 56 23.19 8.49 11.01
C PRO A 56 23.74 8.61 9.58
N ALA A 57 25.04 8.87 9.42
CA ALA A 57 25.67 9.01 8.10
C ALA A 57 25.74 7.65 7.40
N ALA A 58 26.16 6.60 8.11
CA ALA A 58 26.13 5.24 7.59
C ALA A 58 24.71 4.80 7.27
N PHE A 59 23.73 5.10 8.12
CA PHE A 59 22.32 4.78 7.87
C PHE A 59 21.79 5.50 6.64
N ALA A 60 22.14 6.76 6.41
CA ALA A 60 21.69 7.54 5.25
C ALA A 60 22.33 7.10 3.92
N THR A 61 23.44 6.38 3.93
CA THR A 61 24.23 6.07 2.73
C THR A 61 24.36 4.59 2.40
N GLU A 62 24.07 3.69 3.35
CA GLU A 62 24.14 2.25 3.12
C GLU A 62 23.10 1.83 2.09
N PRO A 63 23.52 1.16 0.97
CA PRO A 63 22.58 0.63 -0.01
C PRO A 63 21.52 -0.27 0.62
N SER A 64 20.30 -0.14 0.19
CA SER A 64 19.20 -0.94 0.72
C SER A 64 19.24 -2.38 0.19
N PRO A 65 19.06 -3.40 1.05
CA PRO A 65 18.96 -4.78 0.59
C PRO A 65 17.71 -5.05 -0.25
N VAL A 66 16.72 -4.12 -0.25
CA VAL A 66 15.49 -4.24 -1.06
C VAL A 66 15.55 -3.44 -2.37
N ALA A 67 16.69 -2.86 -2.72
CA ALA A 67 16.86 -2.00 -3.91
C ALA A 67 16.51 -2.71 -5.24
N GLY A 68 16.61 -4.04 -5.29
CA GLY A 68 16.28 -4.83 -6.48
C GLY A 68 14.80 -5.15 -6.67
N VAL A 69 13.93 -4.78 -5.73
CA VAL A 69 12.48 -5.07 -5.84
C VAL A 69 11.82 -4.03 -6.74
N THR A 70 11.08 -4.51 -7.75
CA THR A 70 10.33 -3.68 -8.72
C THR A 70 8.83 -3.97 -8.63
N ALA A 71 8.01 -3.18 -9.34
CA ALA A 71 6.57 -3.43 -9.41
C ALA A 71 6.26 -4.80 -10.03
N SER A 72 6.97 -5.17 -11.09
CA SER A 72 6.80 -6.45 -11.76
C SER A 72 7.19 -7.64 -10.86
N SER A 73 8.36 -7.60 -10.21
CA SER A 73 8.78 -8.69 -9.32
C SER A 73 7.85 -8.87 -8.13
N ALA A 74 7.39 -7.76 -7.54
CA ALA A 74 6.42 -7.79 -6.43
C ALA A 74 5.03 -8.29 -6.90
N ALA A 75 4.62 -7.95 -8.12
CA ALA A 75 3.38 -8.45 -8.72
C ALA A 75 3.42 -9.96 -8.96
N GLU A 76 4.54 -10.50 -9.46
CA GLU A 76 4.74 -11.96 -9.62
C GLU A 76 4.64 -12.68 -8.27
N THR A 77 5.25 -12.12 -7.22
CA THR A 77 5.14 -12.65 -5.86
C THR A 77 3.68 -12.64 -5.39
N LEU A 78 2.95 -11.54 -5.59
CA LEU A 78 1.54 -11.45 -5.22
C LEU A 78 0.68 -12.46 -5.99
N VAL A 79 0.90 -12.65 -7.29
CA VAL A 79 0.24 -13.69 -8.09
C VAL A 79 0.47 -15.08 -7.52
N GLY A 80 1.71 -15.38 -7.11
CA GLY A 80 2.04 -16.63 -6.42
C GLY A 80 1.26 -16.81 -5.11
N GLN A 81 1.14 -15.76 -4.31
CA GLN A 81 0.35 -15.77 -3.07
C GLN A 81 -1.15 -15.96 -3.34
N LEU A 82 -1.71 -15.26 -4.36
CA LEU A 82 -3.10 -15.43 -4.76
C LEU A 82 -3.41 -16.87 -5.20
N LYS A 83 -2.54 -17.48 -6.00
CA LYS A 83 -2.68 -18.90 -6.40
C LYS A 83 -2.67 -19.84 -5.18
N ALA A 84 -1.73 -19.66 -4.29
CA ALA A 84 -1.57 -20.52 -3.12
C ALA A 84 -2.75 -20.38 -2.14
N ILE A 85 -3.17 -19.15 -1.84
CA ILE A 85 -4.23 -18.88 -0.85
C ILE A 85 -5.61 -19.11 -1.47
N GLY A 86 -5.81 -18.69 -2.72
CA GLY A 86 -7.08 -18.87 -3.46
C GLY A 86 -7.43 -20.33 -3.69
N GLY A 87 -6.42 -21.19 -3.85
CA GLY A 87 -6.65 -22.59 -4.18
C GLY A 87 -7.26 -22.78 -5.58
N GLY A 88 -6.95 -21.86 -6.51
CA GLY A 88 -7.48 -21.82 -7.86
C GLY A 88 -8.73 -20.95 -8.04
N GLU A 89 -9.31 -20.45 -6.94
CA GLU A 89 -10.45 -19.54 -6.99
C GLU A 89 -10.01 -18.08 -7.02
N ALA A 90 -10.76 -17.23 -7.74
CA ALA A 90 -10.55 -15.79 -7.75
C ALA A 90 -10.85 -15.17 -6.37
N CYS A 91 -9.96 -14.29 -5.92
CA CYS A 91 -10.03 -13.61 -4.64
C CYS A 91 -10.50 -12.15 -4.78
N VAL A 92 -11.05 -11.59 -3.73
CA VAL A 92 -11.13 -10.14 -3.56
C VAL A 92 -9.78 -9.65 -3.06
N VAL A 93 -9.12 -8.78 -3.79
CA VAL A 93 -7.82 -8.20 -3.39
C VAL A 93 -8.06 -6.79 -2.89
N VAL A 94 -7.57 -6.50 -1.69
CA VAL A 94 -7.63 -5.18 -1.06
C VAL A 94 -6.21 -4.64 -0.97
N ALA A 95 -5.94 -3.51 -1.58
CA ALA A 95 -4.60 -2.93 -1.65
C ALA A 95 -4.57 -1.51 -1.08
N HIS A 96 -3.69 -1.28 -0.12
CA HIS A 96 -3.49 0.01 0.53
C HIS A 96 -2.27 0.73 -0.02
N SER A 97 -2.36 2.05 -0.22
CA SER A 97 -1.22 2.91 -0.51
C SER A 97 -0.40 2.40 -1.72
N MET A 98 0.91 2.29 -1.59
CA MET A 98 1.80 1.78 -2.65
C MET A 98 1.56 0.30 -2.98
N GLY A 99 0.89 -0.46 -2.13
CA GLY A 99 0.41 -1.82 -2.44
C GLY A 99 -0.55 -1.86 -3.63
N GLY A 100 -1.21 -0.74 -3.91
CA GLY A 100 -2.06 -0.60 -5.10
C GLY A 100 -1.28 -0.68 -6.42
N VAL A 101 -0.03 -0.20 -6.49
CA VAL A 101 0.84 -0.36 -7.67
C VAL A 101 1.07 -1.84 -7.96
N VAL A 102 1.43 -2.59 -6.91
CA VAL A 102 1.69 -4.03 -7.01
C VAL A 102 0.41 -4.80 -7.40
N ALA A 103 -0.72 -4.46 -6.78
CA ALA A 103 -2.01 -5.08 -7.08
C ALA A 103 -2.49 -4.77 -8.51
N THR A 104 -2.27 -3.54 -9.01
CA THR A 104 -2.59 -3.15 -10.38
C THR A 104 -1.78 -3.95 -11.40
N ALA A 105 -0.46 -4.07 -11.18
CA ALA A 105 0.41 -4.86 -12.04
C ALA A 105 0.05 -6.36 -11.99
N ALA A 106 -0.25 -6.91 -10.81
CA ALA A 106 -0.69 -8.30 -10.64
C ALA A 106 -2.04 -8.57 -11.32
N ALA A 107 -2.97 -7.61 -11.26
CA ALA A 107 -4.28 -7.70 -11.90
C ALA A 107 -4.18 -7.71 -13.43
N GLU A 108 -3.25 -6.97 -14.02
CA GLU A 108 -2.95 -7.09 -15.44
C GLU A 108 -2.28 -8.43 -15.77
N LEU A 109 -1.35 -8.89 -14.91
CA LEU A 109 -0.60 -10.14 -15.13
C LEU A 109 -1.48 -11.41 -15.05
N ALA A 110 -2.46 -11.44 -14.13
CA ALA A 110 -3.30 -12.62 -13.87
C ALA A 110 -4.73 -12.22 -13.46
N PRO A 111 -5.51 -11.56 -14.36
CA PRO A 111 -6.84 -11.05 -14.03
C PRO A 111 -7.83 -12.12 -13.57
N GLU A 112 -7.65 -13.37 -13.99
CA GLU A 112 -8.48 -14.51 -13.60
C GLU A 112 -8.42 -14.83 -12.10
N LEU A 113 -7.41 -14.34 -11.39
CA LEU A 113 -7.26 -14.50 -9.95
C LEU A 113 -7.97 -13.41 -9.14
N PHE A 114 -8.49 -12.37 -9.81
CA PHE A 114 -9.14 -11.24 -9.19
C PHE A 114 -10.66 -11.29 -9.41
N ALA A 115 -11.40 -11.50 -8.35
CA ALA A 115 -12.85 -11.38 -8.39
C ALA A 115 -13.32 -9.92 -8.25
N HIS A 116 -12.52 -9.12 -7.53
CA HIS A 116 -12.71 -7.69 -7.28
C HIS A 116 -11.39 -7.09 -6.79
N LEU A 117 -11.11 -5.85 -7.15
CA LEU A 117 -9.96 -5.10 -6.64
C LEU A 117 -10.43 -3.87 -5.86
N VAL A 118 -10.11 -3.82 -4.57
CA VAL A 118 -10.43 -2.72 -3.67
C VAL A 118 -9.17 -1.92 -3.38
N TYR A 119 -9.14 -0.67 -3.80
CA TYR A 119 -8.11 0.29 -3.42
C TYR A 119 -8.50 1.01 -2.14
N VAL A 120 -7.59 1.11 -1.19
CA VAL A 120 -7.77 1.84 0.07
C VAL A 120 -6.74 2.96 0.08
N THR A 121 -7.17 4.18 -0.22
CA THR A 121 -6.27 5.35 -0.38
C THR A 121 -4.94 4.95 -1.03
N ALA A 122 -5.00 4.42 -2.25
CA ALA A 122 -3.91 3.70 -2.88
C ALA A 122 -3.47 4.31 -4.21
N PHE A 123 -2.21 4.13 -4.59
CA PHE A 123 -1.74 4.37 -5.94
C PHE A 123 -2.33 3.33 -6.91
N ALA A 124 -2.88 3.81 -8.01
CA ALA A 124 -3.43 2.97 -9.08
C ALA A 124 -2.96 3.50 -10.45
N PRO A 125 -1.69 3.30 -10.83
CA PRO A 125 -1.13 3.85 -12.06
C PRO A 125 -1.60 3.02 -13.28
N VAL A 126 -2.69 3.43 -13.90
CA VAL A 126 -3.31 2.74 -15.05
C VAL A 126 -3.09 3.43 -16.39
N SER A 127 -2.50 4.63 -16.38
CA SER A 127 -2.25 5.43 -17.59
C SER A 127 -0.94 5.11 -18.31
N GLY A 128 -0.14 4.14 -17.81
CA GLY A 128 1.21 3.84 -18.31
C GLY A 128 2.31 4.72 -17.72
N LEU A 129 1.96 5.66 -16.82
CA LEU A 129 2.94 6.44 -16.07
C LEU A 129 3.42 5.64 -14.84
N PRO A 130 4.71 5.74 -14.45
CA PRO A 130 5.18 5.17 -13.19
C PRO A 130 4.55 5.91 -12.00
N ALA A 131 4.40 5.25 -10.86
CA ALA A 131 3.84 5.88 -9.66
C ALA A 131 4.65 7.11 -9.20
N GLY A 132 5.96 7.15 -9.49
CA GLY A 132 6.83 8.30 -9.27
C GLY A 132 6.38 9.58 -9.99
N ALA A 133 5.77 9.45 -11.17
CA ALA A 133 5.23 10.60 -11.90
C ALA A 133 4.01 11.20 -11.19
N TYR A 134 3.18 10.37 -10.55
CA TYR A 134 2.06 10.86 -9.72
C TYR A 134 2.54 11.47 -8.41
N ILE A 135 3.60 10.91 -7.79
CA ILE A 135 4.23 11.50 -6.61
C ILE A 135 4.73 12.93 -6.91
N ALA A 136 5.24 13.15 -8.12
CA ALA A 136 5.73 14.47 -8.56
C ALA A 136 4.62 15.38 -9.14
N SER A 137 3.38 14.93 -9.20
CA SER A 137 2.28 15.69 -9.80
C SER A 137 1.68 16.70 -8.81
N ARG A 138 1.02 17.74 -9.36
CA ARG A 138 0.34 18.78 -8.59
C ARG A 138 -0.78 18.21 -7.70
N GLU A 139 -1.42 17.13 -8.11
CA GLU A 139 -2.49 16.49 -7.33
C GLU A 139 -1.96 15.88 -6.03
N ASN A 140 -0.63 15.67 -5.93
CA ASN A 140 0.06 15.19 -4.73
C ASN A 140 0.61 16.34 -3.84
N ASP A 141 0.36 17.60 -4.20
CA ASP A 141 0.76 18.73 -3.36
C ASP A 141 0.16 18.60 -1.97
N GLY A 142 0.99 18.77 -0.94
CA GLY A 142 0.62 18.58 0.46
C GLY A 142 0.98 17.21 1.03
N SER A 143 1.49 16.26 0.22
CA SER A 143 2.01 15.00 0.74
C SER A 143 3.19 15.23 1.70
N MET A 144 3.11 14.62 2.89
CA MET A 144 4.16 14.75 3.91
C MET A 144 5.32 13.74 3.75
N VAL A 145 5.16 12.74 2.88
CA VAL A 145 6.15 11.66 2.70
C VAL A 145 7.56 12.15 2.35
N PRO A 146 7.74 13.15 1.47
CA PRO A 146 9.09 13.62 1.15
C PRO A 146 9.88 14.11 2.38
N GLY A 147 9.20 14.72 3.36
CA GLY A 147 9.80 15.20 4.61
C GLY A 147 10.21 14.10 5.59
N LEU A 148 9.73 12.88 5.38
CA LEU A 148 10.07 11.73 6.24
C LEU A 148 11.37 11.03 5.82
N LEU A 149 11.84 11.24 4.59
CA LEU A 149 12.99 10.52 4.06
C LEU A 149 14.28 10.89 4.79
N SER A 150 15.06 9.87 5.12
CA SER A 150 16.35 9.97 5.83
C SER A 150 17.55 9.70 4.93
N ALA A 151 17.30 9.41 3.64
CA ALA A 151 18.34 9.09 2.65
C ALA A 151 17.85 9.49 1.25
N ASP A 152 18.79 9.66 0.33
CA ASP A 152 18.49 9.84 -1.09
C ASP A 152 18.09 8.48 -1.73
N PRO A 153 16.84 8.31 -2.20
CA PRO A 153 16.39 7.05 -2.79
C PRO A 153 17.19 6.65 -4.05
N THR A 154 17.75 7.60 -4.76
CA THR A 154 18.55 7.33 -5.99
C THR A 154 19.91 6.74 -5.65
N VAL A 155 20.41 7.00 -4.44
CA VAL A 155 21.70 6.50 -3.95
C VAL A 155 21.56 5.12 -3.33
N ILE A 156 20.54 4.95 -2.48
CA ILE A 156 20.41 3.72 -1.69
C ILE A 156 19.43 2.71 -2.28
N GLY A 157 18.66 3.09 -3.30
CA GLY A 157 17.66 2.22 -3.95
C GLY A 157 16.37 1.99 -3.14
N ALA A 158 16.11 2.81 -2.13
CA ALA A 158 14.91 2.70 -1.29
C ALA A 158 14.47 4.06 -0.74
N LEU A 159 13.18 4.21 -0.47
CA LEU A 159 12.65 5.30 0.34
C LEU A 159 12.86 4.91 1.82
N ARG A 160 13.86 5.51 2.45
CA ARG A 160 14.24 5.20 3.84
C ARG A 160 13.67 6.19 4.81
N ILE A 161 13.02 5.71 5.87
CA ILE A 161 12.57 6.49 7.03
C ILE A 161 13.28 6.02 8.30
N ASP A 162 13.51 6.93 9.24
CA ASP A 162 14.10 6.56 10.52
C ASP A 162 13.03 6.44 11.61
N THR A 163 12.56 5.22 11.82
CA THR A 163 11.58 4.89 12.87
C THR A 163 12.22 4.71 14.26
N GLY A 164 13.56 4.69 14.33
CA GLY A 164 14.31 4.60 15.58
C GLY A 164 14.50 5.95 16.26
N ASP A 165 14.43 7.04 15.50
CA ASP A 165 14.51 8.40 16.03
C ASP A 165 13.16 8.88 16.54
N LYS A 166 12.99 8.92 17.85
CA LYS A 166 11.76 9.42 18.50
C LYS A 166 11.42 10.87 18.13
N GLY A 167 12.40 11.69 17.75
CA GLY A 167 12.18 13.04 17.27
C GLY A 167 11.41 13.11 15.96
N ARG A 168 11.42 12.03 15.18
CA ARG A 168 10.66 11.91 13.90
C ARG A 168 9.26 11.33 14.06
N HIS A 169 8.95 10.71 15.21
CA HIS A 169 7.64 10.08 15.44
C HIS A 169 6.45 11.02 15.25
N PRO A 170 6.48 12.31 15.68
CA PRO A 170 5.37 13.23 15.44
C PRO A 170 5.07 13.42 13.94
N ALA A 171 6.10 13.57 13.09
CA ALA A 171 5.93 13.73 11.65
C ALA A 171 5.44 12.43 10.99
N ILE A 172 5.95 11.27 11.41
CA ILE A 172 5.50 9.95 10.92
C ILE A 172 4.04 9.72 11.31
N ARG A 173 3.67 10.06 12.56
CA ARG A 173 2.28 9.98 13.04
C ARG A 173 1.35 10.88 12.21
N GLU A 174 1.72 12.13 12.01
CA GLU A 174 0.90 13.06 11.22
C GLU A 174 0.70 12.60 9.77
N ALA A 175 1.75 12.04 9.16
CA ALA A 175 1.67 11.54 7.78
C ALA A 175 0.78 10.28 7.66
N PHE A 176 0.96 9.29 8.55
CA PHE A 176 0.33 7.98 8.38
C PHE A 176 -0.86 7.72 9.31
N TYR A 177 -0.90 8.35 10.48
CA TYR A 177 -1.77 7.99 11.60
C TYR A 177 -2.44 9.21 12.25
N GLY A 178 -2.74 10.28 11.48
CA GLY A 178 -3.19 11.56 11.99
C GLY A 178 -4.50 11.52 12.80
N ASP A 179 -5.35 10.52 12.57
CA ASP A 179 -6.60 10.29 13.30
C ASP A 179 -6.59 9.00 14.16
N VAL A 180 -5.41 8.37 14.32
CA VAL A 180 -5.23 7.20 15.20
C VAL A 180 -4.85 7.68 16.61
N ASP A 181 -5.35 7.00 17.64
CA ASP A 181 -4.96 7.29 19.02
C ASP A 181 -3.44 7.12 19.24
N GLU A 182 -2.90 7.81 20.24
CA GLU A 182 -1.45 7.92 20.44
C GLU A 182 -0.77 6.58 20.72
N ASP A 183 -1.39 5.74 21.53
CA ASP A 183 -0.82 4.44 21.93
C ASP A 183 -0.76 3.49 20.73
N THR A 184 -1.85 3.40 19.96
CA THR A 184 -1.93 2.60 18.74
C THR A 184 -0.96 3.15 17.66
N ALA A 185 -0.88 4.46 17.47
CA ALA A 185 0.06 5.06 16.53
C ALA A 185 1.52 4.78 16.92
N THR A 186 1.86 4.88 18.21
CA THR A 186 3.20 4.56 18.74
C THR A 186 3.56 3.09 18.49
N ALA A 187 2.64 2.18 18.76
CA ALA A 187 2.82 0.76 18.48
C ALA A 187 3.02 0.49 16.99
N ALA A 188 2.21 1.13 16.14
CA ALA A 188 2.30 1.00 14.69
C ALA A 188 3.67 1.52 14.16
N ILE A 189 4.15 2.68 14.63
CA ILE A 189 5.46 3.22 14.25
C ILE A 189 6.59 2.24 14.60
N ALA A 190 6.51 1.59 15.75
CA ALA A 190 7.51 0.60 16.17
C ALA A 190 7.55 -0.64 15.26
N LEU A 191 6.46 -0.95 14.57
CA LEU A 191 6.35 -2.09 13.66
C LEU A 191 6.72 -1.74 12.20
N LEU A 192 6.93 -0.46 11.86
CA LEU A 192 7.33 -0.06 10.51
C LEU A 192 8.73 -0.56 10.16
N GLY A 193 8.89 -1.04 8.94
CA GLY A 193 10.20 -1.23 8.33
C GLY A 193 10.85 0.11 7.97
N PRO A 194 12.19 0.20 7.90
CA PRO A 194 12.85 1.46 7.53
C PRO A 194 12.80 1.73 6.02
N ASP A 195 12.92 0.71 5.21
CA ASP A 195 13.12 0.80 3.76
C ASP A 195 11.88 0.34 2.99
N ALA A 196 11.54 1.09 1.95
CA ALA A 196 10.57 0.69 0.93
C ALA A 196 11.23 0.76 -0.45
N PRO A 197 11.10 -0.27 -1.31
CA PRO A 197 11.87 -0.37 -2.55
C PRO A 197 11.55 0.77 -3.53
N ALA A 198 12.57 1.52 -3.94
CA ALA A 198 12.40 2.62 -4.90
C ALA A 198 12.06 2.15 -6.32
N GLY A 199 12.35 0.89 -6.65
CA GLY A 199 12.02 0.29 -7.94
C GLY A 199 10.51 0.16 -8.19
N VAL A 200 9.70 0.02 -7.14
CA VAL A 200 8.24 -0.09 -7.27
C VAL A 200 7.61 1.18 -7.85
N PRO A 201 7.83 2.38 -7.30
CA PRO A 201 7.29 3.61 -7.90
C PRO A 201 8.03 4.04 -9.17
N ALA A 202 9.23 3.55 -9.44
CA ALA A 202 10.03 3.94 -10.61
C ALA A 202 9.63 3.19 -11.89
N GLU A 203 9.12 1.96 -11.76
CA GLU A 203 8.74 1.14 -12.91
C GLU A 203 7.39 1.56 -13.49
N SER A 204 7.31 1.63 -14.82
CA SER A 204 6.06 1.82 -15.55
C SER A 204 5.60 0.48 -16.15
N PHE A 205 4.29 0.29 -16.19
CA PHE A 205 3.66 -0.83 -16.86
C PHE A 205 2.36 -0.37 -17.52
N THR A 206 1.86 -1.17 -18.45
CA THR A 206 0.62 -0.87 -19.16
C THR A 206 -0.46 -1.83 -18.70
N VAL A 207 -1.65 -1.31 -18.44
CA VAL A 207 -2.85 -2.13 -18.20
C VAL A 207 -3.80 -2.05 -19.39
N THR A 208 -4.61 -3.10 -19.58
CA THR A 208 -5.51 -3.22 -20.71
C THR A 208 -6.97 -3.34 -20.27
N ARG A 209 -7.87 -2.84 -21.11
CA ARG A 209 -9.32 -2.91 -20.86
C ARG A 209 -9.81 -4.36 -20.74
N GLY A 210 -9.21 -5.29 -21.50
CA GLY A 210 -9.62 -6.71 -21.52
C GLY A 210 -9.10 -7.54 -20.36
N ARG A 211 -8.12 -7.05 -19.59
CA ARG A 211 -7.53 -7.73 -18.45
C ARG A 211 -7.84 -6.98 -17.16
N TYR A 212 -7.05 -6.01 -16.79
CA TYR A 212 -7.29 -5.15 -15.62
C TYR A 212 -8.70 -4.53 -15.66
N GLY A 213 -9.07 -3.92 -16.77
CA GLY A 213 -10.35 -3.20 -16.91
C GLY A 213 -11.60 -4.09 -16.88
N ALA A 214 -11.46 -5.40 -17.00
CA ALA A 214 -12.55 -6.36 -16.85
C ALA A 214 -12.88 -6.71 -15.38
N ILE A 215 -11.98 -6.38 -14.44
CA ILE A 215 -12.15 -6.60 -13.01
C ILE A 215 -13.03 -5.48 -12.43
N PRO A 216 -14.03 -5.78 -11.59
CA PRO A 216 -14.74 -4.75 -10.82
C PRO A 216 -13.84 -4.04 -9.84
N HIS A 217 -13.98 -2.70 -9.71
CA HIS A 217 -13.16 -1.89 -8.82
C HIS A 217 -13.99 -1.18 -7.75
N THR A 218 -13.42 -1.09 -6.55
CA THR A 218 -13.87 -0.19 -5.49
C THR A 218 -12.68 0.67 -5.07
N TYR A 219 -12.91 1.96 -4.83
CA TYR A 219 -11.91 2.85 -4.27
C TYR A 219 -12.43 3.45 -2.96
N VAL A 220 -11.76 3.15 -1.86
CA VAL A 220 -12.02 3.73 -0.55
C VAL A 220 -11.15 4.97 -0.42
N THR A 221 -11.77 6.15 -0.45
CA THR A 221 -11.09 7.43 -0.28
C THR A 221 -10.99 7.80 1.19
N CYS A 222 -9.87 8.43 1.56
CA CYS A 222 -9.61 8.96 2.90
C CYS A 222 -9.45 10.48 2.82
N ALA A 223 -10.39 11.23 3.40
CA ALA A 223 -10.48 12.67 3.21
C ALA A 223 -9.37 13.47 3.93
N LYS A 224 -8.79 12.90 5.01
CA LYS A 224 -7.75 13.52 5.85
C LYS A 224 -6.35 12.93 5.57
N ASP A 225 -6.15 12.31 4.42
CA ASP A 225 -4.90 11.65 4.08
C ASP A 225 -3.80 12.67 3.74
N ASN A 226 -2.74 12.69 4.58
CA ASN A 226 -1.56 13.53 4.41
C ASN A 226 -0.43 12.83 3.63
N THR A 227 -0.65 11.59 3.17
CA THR A 227 0.29 10.81 2.36
C THR A 227 -0.11 10.82 0.89
N ILE A 228 -1.40 10.53 0.60
CA ILE A 228 -1.99 10.57 -0.73
C ILE A 228 -3.19 11.55 -0.69
N PRO A 229 -2.98 12.84 -0.97
CA PRO A 229 -4.03 13.84 -0.90
C PRO A 229 -5.25 13.47 -1.74
N ILE A 230 -6.44 13.90 -1.28
CA ILE A 230 -7.73 13.52 -1.89
C ILE A 230 -7.80 13.85 -3.40
N ASN A 231 -7.10 14.88 -3.86
CA ASN A 231 -7.07 15.22 -5.28
C ASN A 231 -6.38 14.13 -6.12
N LEU A 232 -5.31 13.53 -5.60
CA LEU A 232 -4.64 12.43 -6.27
C LEU A 232 -5.50 11.15 -6.23
N GLN A 233 -6.19 10.86 -5.13
CA GLN A 233 -7.12 9.74 -5.05
C GLN A 233 -8.24 9.86 -6.10
N ARG A 234 -8.81 11.06 -6.26
CA ARG A 234 -9.85 11.34 -7.28
C ARG A 234 -9.33 11.20 -8.71
N ARG A 235 -8.07 11.58 -8.94
CA ARG A 235 -7.42 11.38 -10.25
C ARG A 235 -7.32 9.89 -10.57
N PHE A 236 -6.89 9.05 -9.63
CA PHE A 236 -6.85 7.60 -9.85
C PHE A 236 -8.22 7.03 -10.20
N ILE A 237 -9.28 7.41 -9.50
CA ILE A 237 -10.65 6.98 -9.81
C ILE A 237 -11.01 7.33 -11.25
N THR A 238 -10.74 8.57 -11.69
CA THR A 238 -11.01 9.02 -13.05
C THR A 238 -10.24 8.19 -14.10
N GLU A 239 -8.96 7.90 -13.83
CA GLU A 239 -8.13 7.11 -14.75
C GLU A 239 -8.54 5.63 -14.78
N ILE A 240 -8.94 5.04 -13.63
CA ILE A 240 -9.51 3.69 -13.57
C ILE A 240 -10.80 3.61 -14.40
N ASP A 241 -11.73 4.55 -14.25
CA ASP A 241 -12.99 4.57 -14.96
C ASP A 241 -12.80 4.68 -16.48
N ALA A 242 -11.77 5.38 -16.94
CA ALA A 242 -11.46 5.51 -18.35
C ALA A 242 -11.09 4.18 -19.03
N ILE A 243 -10.57 3.21 -18.28
CA ILE A 243 -10.15 1.90 -18.81
C ILE A 243 -11.07 0.74 -18.40
N SER A 244 -11.85 0.89 -17.33
CA SER A 244 -12.71 -0.16 -16.78
C SER A 244 -13.96 -0.40 -17.61
N HIS A 245 -14.53 -1.61 -17.51
CA HIS A 245 -15.82 -1.95 -18.12
C HIS A 245 -17.00 -1.33 -17.33
N THR A 246 -16.85 -1.18 -16.03
CA THR A 246 -17.84 -0.63 -15.10
C THR A 246 -17.24 0.50 -14.30
N PRO A 247 -18.03 1.52 -13.93
CA PRO A 247 -17.56 2.59 -13.05
C PRO A 247 -17.05 2.04 -11.71
N THR A 248 -16.04 2.69 -11.17
CA THR A 248 -15.50 2.40 -9.84
C THR A 248 -16.53 2.71 -8.76
N THR A 249 -16.79 1.77 -7.86
CA THR A 249 -17.56 2.04 -6.65
C THR A 249 -16.70 2.88 -5.70
N VAL A 250 -17.19 4.04 -5.28
CA VAL A 250 -16.46 4.93 -4.38
C VAL A 250 -17.06 4.87 -2.98
N VAL A 251 -16.22 4.67 -1.97
CA VAL A 251 -16.60 4.73 -0.55
C VAL A 251 -15.73 5.79 0.12
N GLU A 252 -16.34 6.80 0.73
CA GLU A 252 -15.62 7.86 1.42
C GLU A 252 -15.51 7.56 2.91
N LEU A 253 -14.29 7.64 3.46
CA LEU A 253 -14.02 7.59 4.90
C LEU A 253 -13.44 8.94 5.36
N ASP A 254 -13.96 9.45 6.47
CA ASP A 254 -13.40 10.63 7.14
C ASP A 254 -12.18 10.21 8.00
N SER A 255 -11.15 9.69 7.32
CA SER A 255 -9.95 9.09 7.92
C SER A 255 -8.68 9.69 7.34
N SER A 256 -7.57 9.55 8.09
CA SER A 256 -6.20 9.73 7.62
C SER A 256 -5.75 8.55 6.74
N HIS A 257 -4.44 8.43 6.50
CA HIS A 257 -3.86 7.41 5.61
C HIS A 257 -4.08 5.96 6.06
N SER A 258 -4.42 5.72 7.32
CA SER A 258 -4.46 4.36 7.90
C SER A 258 -5.85 3.99 8.45
N PRO A 259 -6.91 3.93 7.60
CA PRO A 259 -8.27 3.59 8.05
C PRO A 259 -8.36 2.17 8.62
N PHE A 260 -7.41 1.30 8.36
CA PHE A 260 -7.32 -0.02 8.96
C PHE A 260 -7.03 0.01 10.47
N LEU A 261 -6.52 1.13 11.01
CA LEU A 261 -6.34 1.35 12.45
C LEU A 261 -7.41 2.27 13.02
N SER A 262 -7.72 3.40 12.35
CA SER A 262 -8.65 4.40 12.87
C SER A 262 -10.12 4.03 12.67
N GLN A 263 -10.47 3.36 11.57
CA GLN A 263 -11.83 3.02 11.18
C GLN A 263 -11.97 1.57 10.68
N PRO A 264 -11.52 0.55 11.45
CA PRO A 264 -11.49 -0.83 10.96
C PRO A 264 -12.88 -1.40 10.65
N ALA A 265 -13.92 -1.04 11.40
CA ALA A 265 -15.26 -1.55 11.19
C ALA A 265 -15.96 -0.96 9.94
N PRO A 266 -15.93 0.36 9.66
CA PRO A 266 -16.37 0.93 8.39
C PRO A 266 -15.60 0.39 7.17
N LEU A 267 -14.27 0.28 7.28
CA LEU A 267 -13.44 -0.28 6.20
C LEU A 267 -13.80 -1.75 5.91
N ALA A 268 -13.94 -2.57 6.95
CA ALA A 268 -14.35 -3.96 6.79
C ALA A 268 -15.75 -4.10 6.18
N ALA A 269 -16.68 -3.17 6.48
CA ALA A 269 -17.99 -3.14 5.84
C ALA A 269 -17.88 -2.87 4.34
N ALA A 270 -17.08 -1.89 3.93
CA ALA A 270 -16.83 -1.59 2.52
C ALA A 270 -16.20 -2.78 1.77
N ILE A 271 -15.23 -3.46 2.39
CA ILE A 271 -14.59 -4.65 1.83
C ILE A 271 -15.61 -5.81 1.69
N ALA A 272 -16.47 -6.02 2.69
CA ALA A 272 -17.47 -7.09 2.66
C ALA A 272 -18.51 -6.90 1.55
N GLU A 273 -18.83 -5.65 1.17
CA GLU A 273 -19.70 -5.37 0.02
C GLU A 273 -19.07 -5.87 -1.30
N ALA A 274 -17.76 -5.68 -1.48
CA ALA A 274 -17.03 -6.17 -2.65
C ALA A 274 -16.95 -7.71 -2.73
N CYS A 275 -17.32 -8.44 -1.67
CA CYS A 275 -17.35 -9.90 -1.63
C CYS A 275 -18.69 -10.50 -2.11
N ARG A 276 -19.71 -9.68 -2.34
CA ARG A 276 -21.05 -10.11 -2.79
C ARG A 276 -21.08 -10.29 -4.29
#